data_e9c692b38d546b33b38112db89a1265e
#
_entry.id   e9c692b38d546b33b38112db89a1265e
#
_cell.length_a   1.000
_cell.length_b   1.000
_cell.length_c   1.000
_cell.angle_alpha   90.00
_cell.angle_beta   90.00
_cell.angle_gamma   90.00
#
_symmetry.space_group_name_H-M   'P 1'
#
loop_
_entity.id
_entity.type
_entity.pdbx_description
1 polymer ?
#
loop_
_entity_poly.entity_id
_entity_poly.type
_entity_poly.pdbx_seq_one_letter_code
_entity_poly.pdbx_strand_id
1 'polypeptide(L)'
;MKELVILMSCMHQSDHSILQRSNVQSNIVVVNQCDVEKVEEFEFINKSGQKRWCKFISTTERGLSRSRNMALQSAPEDSICLLADDDETFVDNLEEIVSATFSQRPQADLIAFSLKRDDLENGKHYPDTERKLRFKQILSTSSLQLAFCKASITRLGIQFDEKMGSGTGNGGGEENKFILDFRRKGASLIYVPCCIATVNPGESQWFKGYSPRHVQNVGWSSRRAIGPFIGFLYINYWVLTHRLFYKKDISPINAYINIVKGYLQKR
;
A
#
# COMPACT_ATOMS: atom_id res chain seq x y z
N MET A 1 16.71 12.12 -15.03
CA MET A 1 16.16 11.40 -13.87
C MET A 1 14.76 10.97 -14.23
N LYS A 2 14.30 9.81 -13.75
CA LYS A 2 12.92 9.39 -13.96
C LYS A 2 11.99 10.29 -13.13
N GLU A 3 10.84 10.59 -13.71
CA GLU A 3 9.79 11.39 -13.08
C GLU A 3 9.16 10.64 -11.90
N LEU A 4 8.91 11.34 -10.80
CA LEU A 4 8.12 10.79 -9.69
C LEU A 4 6.64 11.06 -9.93
N VAL A 5 5.83 10.01 -9.85
CA VAL A 5 4.37 10.07 -9.93
C VAL A 5 3.76 9.43 -8.68
N ILE A 6 3.04 10.22 -7.91
CA ILE A 6 2.28 9.73 -6.75
C ILE A 6 1.01 9.05 -7.27
N LEU A 7 0.71 7.85 -6.77
CA LEU A 7 -0.49 7.08 -7.07
C LEU A 7 -1.39 7.06 -5.83
N MET A 8 -2.31 8.01 -5.76
CA MET A 8 -3.15 8.21 -4.59
C MET A 8 -4.52 7.57 -4.76
N SER A 9 -4.93 6.78 -3.77
CA SER A 9 -6.29 6.24 -3.67
C SER A 9 -7.03 6.93 -2.53
N CYS A 10 -8.19 7.51 -2.83
CA CYS A 10 -9.02 8.20 -1.86
C CYS A 10 -10.51 7.93 -2.10
N MET A 11 -11.35 8.42 -1.20
CA MET A 11 -12.80 8.28 -1.30
C MET A 11 -13.51 9.62 -1.04
N HIS A 12 -14.60 9.84 -1.76
CA HIS A 12 -15.55 10.94 -1.53
C HIS A 12 -14.92 12.34 -1.42
N GLN A 13 -13.82 12.59 -2.16
CA GLN A 13 -13.28 13.94 -2.28
C GLN A 13 -14.23 14.78 -3.14
N SER A 14 -14.67 15.92 -2.61
CA SER A 14 -15.55 16.86 -3.30
C SER A 14 -14.81 17.87 -4.18
N ASP A 15 -13.51 18.03 -3.94
CA ASP A 15 -12.62 18.97 -4.62
C ASP A 15 -11.18 18.46 -4.66
N HIS A 16 -10.27 19.29 -5.16
CA HIS A 16 -8.85 18.96 -5.30
C HIS A 16 -8.00 19.36 -4.07
N SER A 17 -8.59 19.76 -2.96
CA SER A 17 -7.87 20.22 -1.75
C SER A 17 -6.95 19.16 -1.14
N ILE A 18 -7.18 17.89 -1.48
CA ILE A 18 -6.29 16.77 -1.11
C ILE A 18 -4.84 17.01 -1.53
N LEU A 19 -4.60 17.69 -2.64
CA LEU A 19 -3.24 18.01 -3.11
C LEU A 19 -2.48 18.89 -2.10
N GLN A 20 -3.17 19.85 -1.48
CA GLN A 20 -2.58 20.71 -0.45
C GLN A 20 -2.49 19.99 0.90
N ARG A 21 -3.55 19.29 1.31
CA ARG A 21 -3.59 18.58 2.60
C ARG A 21 -2.49 17.53 2.71
N SER A 22 -2.23 16.81 1.62
CA SER A 22 -1.17 15.82 1.55
C SER A 22 0.20 16.39 1.17
N ASN A 23 0.33 17.72 1.04
CA ASN A 23 1.57 18.40 0.65
C ASN A 23 2.20 17.78 -0.62
N VAL A 24 1.39 17.61 -1.67
CA VAL A 24 1.84 17.01 -2.93
C VAL A 24 2.85 17.92 -3.64
N GLN A 25 4.08 17.43 -3.85
CA GLN A 25 5.17 18.19 -4.48
C GLN A 25 5.55 17.68 -5.86
N SER A 26 5.02 16.54 -6.29
CA SER A 26 5.33 15.85 -7.55
C SER A 26 4.09 15.70 -8.40
N ASN A 27 4.26 15.15 -9.59
CA ASN A 27 3.13 14.76 -10.44
C ASN A 27 2.30 13.64 -9.76
N ILE A 28 1.00 13.61 -10.04
CA ILE A 28 0.08 12.74 -9.31
C ILE A 28 -1.06 12.21 -10.17
N VAL A 29 -1.39 10.95 -9.97
CA VAL A 29 -2.67 10.36 -10.37
C VAL A 29 -3.49 10.11 -9.11
N VAL A 30 -4.65 10.74 -9.01
CA VAL A 30 -5.62 10.54 -7.93
C VAL A 30 -6.76 9.68 -8.44
N VAL A 31 -7.11 8.61 -7.73
CA VAL A 31 -8.33 7.85 -7.97
C VAL A 31 -9.27 8.03 -6.79
N ASN A 32 -10.30 8.82 -7.02
CA ASN A 32 -11.33 9.18 -6.05
C ASN A 32 -12.56 8.27 -6.24
N GLN A 33 -12.74 7.32 -5.34
CA GLN A 33 -13.89 6.42 -5.34
C GLN A 33 -15.12 7.16 -4.80
N CYS A 34 -16.01 7.59 -5.69
CA CYS A 34 -17.22 8.38 -5.38
C CYS A 34 -18.38 7.99 -6.29
N ASP A 35 -19.49 8.72 -6.25
CA ASP A 35 -20.70 8.38 -7.00
C ASP A 35 -20.77 9.08 -8.38
N VAL A 36 -19.64 9.54 -8.90
CA VAL A 36 -19.53 10.25 -10.18
C VAL A 36 -18.40 9.66 -11.01
N GLU A 37 -18.64 9.55 -12.33
CA GLU A 37 -17.59 9.22 -13.31
C GLU A 37 -17.11 10.51 -13.96
N LYS A 38 -15.83 10.88 -13.71
CA LYS A 38 -15.22 12.07 -14.29
C LYS A 38 -13.69 11.92 -14.32
N VAL A 39 -13.07 12.35 -15.40
CA VAL A 39 -11.61 12.47 -15.50
C VAL A 39 -11.25 13.92 -15.75
N GLU A 40 -10.35 14.44 -14.92
CA GLU A 40 -9.83 15.79 -15.01
C GLU A 40 -8.31 15.74 -15.13
N GLU A 41 -7.75 16.48 -16.08
CA GLU A 41 -6.31 16.64 -16.24
C GLU A 41 -6.00 18.13 -16.18
N PHE A 42 -5.15 18.52 -15.23
CA PHE A 42 -4.80 19.91 -15.01
C PHE A 42 -3.39 20.06 -14.43
N GLU A 43 -2.86 21.28 -14.52
CA GLU A 43 -1.61 21.66 -13.85
C GLU A 43 -1.91 22.35 -12.52
N PHE A 44 -1.08 22.13 -11.53
CA PHE A 44 -1.10 22.86 -10.27
C PHE A 44 0.31 23.36 -9.92
N ILE A 45 0.39 24.35 -9.07
CA ILE A 45 1.66 24.88 -8.56
C ILE A 45 1.88 24.28 -7.17
N ASN A 46 3.00 23.57 -7.00
CA ASN A 46 3.39 23.02 -5.73
C ASN A 46 3.92 24.10 -4.77
N LYS A 47 4.20 23.75 -3.53
CA LYS A 47 4.71 24.68 -2.51
C LYS A 47 6.03 25.36 -2.89
N SER A 48 6.84 24.69 -3.74
CA SER A 48 8.10 25.21 -4.26
C SER A 48 7.96 26.11 -5.51
N GLY A 49 6.72 26.43 -5.92
CA GLY A 49 6.42 27.25 -7.08
C GLY A 49 6.61 26.52 -8.43
N GLN A 50 6.75 25.22 -8.44
CA GLN A 50 6.93 24.42 -9.64
C GLN A 50 5.59 23.94 -10.17
N LYS A 51 5.44 23.95 -11.49
CA LYS A 51 4.30 23.33 -12.18
C LYS A 51 4.38 21.80 -12.11
N ARG A 52 3.28 21.17 -11.74
CA ARG A 52 3.08 19.73 -11.71
C ARG A 52 1.75 19.38 -12.37
N TRP A 53 1.67 18.22 -13.00
CA TRP A 53 0.40 17.76 -13.55
C TRP A 53 -0.33 16.85 -12.54
N CYS A 54 -1.66 16.91 -12.62
CA CYS A 54 -2.56 16.04 -11.91
C CYS A 54 -3.54 15.40 -12.89
N LYS A 55 -3.68 14.07 -12.81
CA LYS A 55 -4.80 13.35 -13.39
C LYS A 55 -5.70 12.90 -12.25
N PHE A 56 -6.88 13.49 -12.18
CA PHE A 56 -7.87 13.23 -11.14
C PHE A 56 -9.02 12.39 -11.74
N ILE A 57 -9.16 11.15 -11.29
CA ILE A 57 -10.12 10.18 -11.78
C ILE A 57 -11.16 9.94 -10.69
N SER A 58 -12.35 10.51 -10.86
CA SER A 58 -13.53 10.17 -10.05
C SER A 58 -14.20 8.96 -10.67
N THR A 59 -14.52 7.94 -9.85
CA THR A 59 -15.12 6.71 -10.37
C THR A 59 -16.10 6.06 -9.39
N THR A 60 -17.11 5.41 -9.93
CA THR A 60 -18.09 4.61 -9.19
C THR A 60 -17.57 3.22 -8.83
N GLU A 61 -16.45 2.81 -9.42
CA GLU A 61 -15.75 1.58 -9.08
C GLU A 61 -15.30 1.59 -7.60
N ARG A 62 -15.42 0.45 -6.93
CA ARG A 62 -15.06 0.30 -5.51
C ARG A 62 -14.02 -0.79 -5.32
N GLY A 63 -13.09 -0.54 -4.39
CA GLY A 63 -12.04 -1.48 -3.99
C GLY A 63 -10.64 -0.90 -4.14
N LEU A 64 -9.86 -0.96 -3.07
CA LEU A 64 -8.52 -0.36 -3.00
C LEU A 64 -7.55 -0.88 -4.06
N SER A 65 -7.51 -2.20 -4.28
CA SER A 65 -6.66 -2.80 -5.32
C SER A 65 -7.04 -2.37 -6.72
N ARG A 66 -8.34 -2.20 -6.99
CA ARG A 66 -8.84 -1.71 -8.27
C ARG A 66 -8.47 -0.26 -8.50
N SER A 67 -8.65 0.58 -7.48
CA SER A 67 -8.22 1.98 -7.49
C SER A 67 -6.72 2.11 -7.77
N ARG A 68 -5.88 1.32 -7.08
CA ARG A 68 -4.43 1.31 -7.30
C ARG A 68 -4.03 0.82 -8.69
N ASN A 69 -4.72 -0.18 -9.25
CA ASN A 69 -4.49 -0.62 -10.63
C ASN A 69 -4.86 0.47 -11.63
N MET A 70 -5.96 1.19 -11.42
CA MET A 70 -6.39 2.30 -12.27
C MET A 70 -5.37 3.45 -12.24
N ALA A 71 -4.87 3.82 -11.06
CA ALA A 71 -3.80 4.82 -10.92
C ALA A 71 -2.51 4.36 -11.61
N LEU A 72 -2.13 3.10 -11.41
CA LEU A 72 -0.94 2.50 -12.02
C LEU A 72 -1.01 2.47 -13.56
N GLN A 73 -2.17 2.15 -14.13
CA GLN A 73 -2.36 2.18 -15.60
C GLN A 73 -2.24 3.59 -16.19
N SER A 74 -2.57 4.62 -15.41
CA SER A 74 -2.51 6.02 -15.83
C SER A 74 -1.13 6.66 -15.67
N ALA A 75 -0.19 6.01 -14.99
CA ALA A 75 1.17 6.51 -14.82
C ALA A 75 2.02 6.30 -16.09
N PRO A 76 2.90 7.26 -16.46
CA PRO A 76 3.85 7.12 -17.57
C PRO A 76 4.80 5.93 -17.36
N GLU A 77 5.17 5.26 -18.47
CA GLU A 77 6.01 4.06 -18.42
C GLU A 77 7.41 4.33 -17.82
N ASP A 78 8.02 5.46 -18.13
CA ASP A 78 9.35 5.84 -17.63
C ASP A 78 9.26 6.66 -16.32
N SER A 79 8.42 6.24 -15.38
CA SER A 79 8.24 6.90 -14.09
C SER A 79 8.64 6.01 -12.91
N ILE A 80 8.91 6.67 -11.79
CA ILE A 80 8.91 6.07 -10.45
C ILE A 80 7.52 6.32 -9.86
N CYS A 81 6.81 5.28 -9.49
CA CYS A 81 5.50 5.36 -8.87
C CYS A 81 5.62 5.25 -7.34
N LEU A 82 4.95 6.12 -6.59
CA LEU A 82 4.84 6.08 -5.13
C LEU A 82 3.37 5.86 -4.76
N LEU A 83 3.08 4.81 -3.99
CA LEU A 83 1.71 4.59 -3.49
C LEU A 83 1.37 5.56 -2.36
N ALA A 84 0.13 6.04 -2.35
CA ALA A 84 -0.40 6.94 -1.34
C ALA A 84 -1.88 6.69 -1.04
N ASP A 85 -2.27 7.00 0.19
CA ASP A 85 -3.67 7.10 0.61
C ASP A 85 -3.95 8.56 1.07
N ASP A 86 -5.17 8.90 1.48
CA ASP A 86 -5.58 10.29 1.77
C ASP A 86 -5.31 10.76 3.22
N ASP A 87 -4.63 9.93 4.00
CA ASP A 87 -4.23 10.20 5.38
C ASP A 87 -2.73 10.52 5.56
N GLU A 88 -2.03 10.81 4.44
CA GLU A 88 -0.61 11.11 4.42
C GLU A 88 -0.31 12.59 4.17
N THR A 89 0.77 13.07 4.80
CA THR A 89 1.40 14.36 4.48
C THR A 89 2.85 14.12 4.11
N PHE A 90 3.21 14.40 2.85
CA PHE A 90 4.55 14.19 2.34
C PHE A 90 5.55 15.24 2.86
N VAL A 91 6.83 14.87 2.88
CA VAL A 91 7.92 15.83 3.14
C VAL A 91 8.12 16.77 1.94
N ASP A 92 8.57 18.00 2.20
CA ASP A 92 8.75 19.03 1.16
C ASP A 92 9.71 18.59 0.03
N ASN A 93 10.72 17.80 0.35
CA ASN A 93 11.75 17.32 -0.58
C ASN A 93 11.53 15.86 -1.04
N LEU A 94 10.26 15.39 -1.07
CA LEU A 94 9.89 14.03 -1.45
C LEU A 94 10.51 13.58 -2.78
N GLU A 95 10.37 14.40 -3.82
CA GLU A 95 10.85 14.06 -5.17
C GLU A 95 12.37 13.89 -5.20
N GLU A 96 13.11 14.75 -4.51
CA GLU A 96 14.56 14.67 -4.38
C GLU A 96 14.99 13.38 -3.69
N ILE A 97 14.36 13.05 -2.55
CA ILE A 97 14.65 11.84 -1.78
C ILE A 97 14.43 10.60 -2.66
N VAL A 98 13.26 10.48 -3.27
CA VAL A 98 12.89 9.28 -4.03
C VAL A 98 13.76 9.16 -5.28
N SER A 99 13.92 10.23 -6.06
CA SER A 99 14.70 10.23 -7.30
C SER A 99 16.19 9.97 -7.06
N ALA A 100 16.78 10.59 -6.03
CA ALA A 100 18.17 10.34 -5.64
C ALA A 100 18.38 8.90 -5.18
N THR A 101 17.43 8.36 -4.41
CA THR A 101 17.48 6.99 -3.91
C THR A 101 17.49 5.96 -5.04
N PHE A 102 16.62 6.12 -6.05
CA PHE A 102 16.60 5.25 -7.23
C PHE A 102 17.82 5.45 -8.12
N SER A 103 18.32 6.69 -8.29
CA SER A 103 19.52 6.98 -9.08
C SER A 103 20.77 6.30 -8.50
N GLN A 104 20.88 6.24 -7.17
CA GLN A 104 21.97 5.53 -6.48
C GLN A 104 21.82 4.00 -6.54
N ARG A 105 20.63 3.49 -6.88
CA ARG A 105 20.27 2.06 -6.88
C ARG A 105 19.55 1.67 -8.17
N PRO A 106 20.23 1.81 -9.33
CA PRO A 106 19.60 1.65 -10.64
C PRO A 106 19.01 0.24 -10.89
N GLN A 107 19.47 -0.77 -10.11
CA GLN A 107 18.96 -2.13 -10.17
C GLN A 107 17.72 -2.37 -9.28
N ALA A 108 17.30 -1.39 -8.47
CA ALA A 108 16.15 -1.57 -7.60
C ALA A 108 14.84 -1.46 -8.41
N ASP A 109 14.02 -2.49 -8.31
CA ASP A 109 12.68 -2.52 -8.89
C ASP A 109 11.65 -1.89 -7.95
N LEU A 110 11.83 -2.09 -6.64
CA LEU A 110 10.96 -1.56 -5.58
C LEU A 110 11.80 -1.16 -4.37
N ILE A 111 11.49 0.01 -3.82
CA ILE A 111 12.09 0.54 -2.59
C ILE A 111 10.99 0.81 -1.57
N ALA A 112 11.16 0.30 -0.36
CA ALA A 112 10.33 0.69 0.78
C ALA A 112 11.08 1.74 1.62
N PHE A 113 10.38 2.80 1.97
CA PHE A 113 10.86 3.91 2.78
C PHE A 113 10.36 3.81 4.22
N SER A 114 10.80 4.70 5.11
CA SER A 114 10.22 4.88 6.43
C SER A 114 9.14 5.96 6.44
N LEU A 115 8.26 5.90 7.43
CA LEU A 115 7.19 6.85 7.67
C LEU A 115 7.25 7.33 9.12
N LYS A 116 6.76 8.54 9.37
CA LYS A 116 6.50 9.03 10.72
C LYS A 116 5.02 8.84 11.05
N ARG A 117 4.72 8.56 12.30
CA ARG A 117 3.35 8.54 12.83
C ARG A 117 3.29 9.44 14.05
N ASP A 118 2.46 10.46 14.01
CA ASP A 118 2.38 11.44 15.10
C ASP A 118 1.50 10.99 16.28
N ASP A 119 0.67 9.95 16.07
CA ASP A 119 -0.28 9.43 17.06
C ASP A 119 0.29 8.38 18.02
N LEU A 120 1.52 7.94 17.82
CA LEU A 120 2.12 6.86 18.59
C LEU A 120 3.42 7.31 19.26
N GLU A 121 3.40 7.46 20.59
CA GLU A 121 4.63 7.59 21.39
C GLU A 121 5.58 6.39 21.18
N ASN A 122 5.03 5.22 20.85
CA ASN A 122 5.73 3.98 20.51
C ASN A 122 5.39 3.53 19.09
N GLY A 123 5.60 4.40 18.09
CA GLY A 123 5.37 4.11 16.69
C GLY A 123 6.18 2.91 16.18
N LYS A 124 5.85 2.43 14.98
CA LYS A 124 6.59 1.36 14.32
C LYS A 124 8.06 1.76 14.20
N HIS A 125 8.95 1.02 14.87
CA HIS A 125 10.39 1.21 14.72
C HIS A 125 10.82 0.70 13.34
N TYR A 126 11.28 1.64 12.54
CA TYR A 126 11.92 1.33 11.26
C TYR A 126 13.41 1.07 11.48
N PRO A 127 14.01 0.18 10.69
CA PRO A 127 15.46 -0.04 10.77
C PRO A 127 16.24 1.22 10.38
N ASP A 128 17.38 1.47 11.04
CA ASP A 128 18.26 2.62 10.76
C ASP A 128 19.21 2.37 9.58
N THR A 129 19.24 1.14 9.04
CA THR A 129 20.14 0.75 7.97
C THR A 129 19.39 0.17 6.78
N GLU A 130 19.92 0.45 5.59
CA GLU A 130 19.46 -0.15 4.35
C GLU A 130 19.56 -1.68 4.40
N ARG A 131 18.57 -2.35 3.81
CA ARG A 131 18.52 -3.81 3.74
C ARG A 131 17.64 -4.33 2.62
N LYS A 132 17.93 -5.55 2.17
CA LYS A 132 17.01 -6.27 1.27
C LYS A 132 15.70 -6.60 2.00
N LEU A 133 14.57 -6.45 1.32
CA LEU A 133 13.27 -6.89 1.84
C LEU A 133 13.18 -8.41 1.76
N ARG A 134 13.37 -9.06 2.90
CA ARG A 134 13.16 -10.52 3.06
C ARG A 134 11.70 -10.80 3.39
N PHE A 135 11.29 -12.06 3.35
CA PHE A 135 9.90 -12.48 3.57
C PHE A 135 9.24 -11.86 4.82
N LYS A 136 9.92 -11.89 5.97
CA LYS A 136 9.39 -11.32 7.23
C LYS A 136 9.18 -9.79 7.12
N GLN A 137 10.12 -9.07 6.51
CA GLN A 137 10.01 -7.62 6.32
C GLN A 137 8.85 -7.29 5.36
N ILE A 138 8.67 -8.05 4.29
CA ILE A 138 7.55 -7.86 3.35
C ILE A 138 6.21 -7.92 4.09
N LEU A 139 6.01 -8.90 4.96
CA LEU A 139 4.75 -9.04 5.72
C LEU A 139 4.48 -7.90 6.71
N SER A 140 5.48 -7.08 7.01
CA SER A 140 5.36 -5.90 7.89
C SER A 140 5.46 -4.56 7.15
N THR A 141 5.59 -4.56 5.83
CA THR A 141 5.65 -3.36 5.01
C THR A 141 4.23 -2.93 4.63
N SER A 142 3.91 -1.65 4.82
CA SER A 142 2.64 -1.06 4.35
C SER A 142 2.78 -0.49 2.95
N SER A 143 1.65 -0.30 2.26
CA SER A 143 1.58 0.31 0.93
C SER A 143 2.23 1.69 0.88
N LEU A 144 1.99 2.51 1.90
CA LEU A 144 2.45 3.90 2.00
C LEU A 144 3.98 4.07 2.00
N GLN A 145 4.71 2.98 2.20
CA GLN A 145 6.18 2.96 2.15
C GLN A 145 6.75 2.74 0.74
N LEU A 146 5.89 2.40 -0.24
CA LEU A 146 6.33 1.75 -1.47
C LEU A 146 6.49 2.72 -2.63
N ALA A 147 7.72 2.82 -3.13
CA ALA A 147 7.98 3.33 -4.47
C ALA A 147 8.58 2.23 -5.37
N PHE A 148 8.29 2.26 -6.67
CA PHE A 148 8.75 1.27 -7.63
C PHE A 148 8.85 1.84 -9.04
N CYS A 149 9.68 1.23 -9.88
CA CYS A 149 9.77 1.58 -11.28
C CYS A 149 8.53 1.07 -12.05
N LYS A 150 7.84 1.95 -12.77
CA LYS A 150 6.70 1.58 -13.62
C LYS A 150 7.10 0.55 -14.68
N ALA A 151 8.25 0.73 -15.33
CA ALA A 151 8.81 -0.23 -16.28
C ALA A 151 9.03 -1.64 -15.69
N SER A 152 9.33 -1.75 -14.38
CA SER A 152 9.44 -3.05 -13.72
C SER A 152 8.07 -3.73 -13.58
N ILE A 153 7.00 -2.97 -13.34
CA ILE A 153 5.61 -3.47 -13.33
C ILE A 153 5.27 -4.11 -14.67
N THR A 154 5.48 -3.38 -15.76
CA THR A 154 5.19 -3.82 -17.13
C THR A 154 6.03 -5.04 -17.49
N ARG A 155 7.35 -4.97 -17.29
CA ARG A 155 8.30 -6.06 -17.58
C ARG A 155 7.97 -7.36 -16.83
N LEU A 156 7.53 -7.24 -15.58
CA LEU A 156 7.25 -8.40 -14.72
C LEU A 156 5.79 -8.83 -14.76
N GLY A 157 4.89 -8.10 -15.41
CA GLY A 157 3.47 -8.38 -15.48
C GLY A 157 2.84 -8.44 -14.07
N ILE A 158 3.08 -7.41 -13.25
CA ILE A 158 2.60 -7.33 -11.87
C ILE A 158 1.41 -6.34 -11.78
N GLN A 159 0.42 -6.69 -11.00
CA GLN A 159 -0.72 -5.84 -10.67
C GLN A 159 -1.24 -6.16 -9.27
N PHE A 160 -2.01 -5.28 -8.69
CA PHE A 160 -2.75 -5.57 -7.45
C PHE A 160 -3.83 -6.61 -7.71
N ASP A 161 -4.01 -7.51 -6.76
CA ASP A 161 -5.07 -8.52 -6.82
C ASP A 161 -6.41 -7.91 -6.41
N GLU A 162 -7.30 -7.67 -7.39
CA GLU A 162 -8.58 -6.99 -7.18
C GLU A 162 -9.58 -7.76 -6.29
N LYS A 163 -9.31 -9.00 -5.98
CA LYS A 163 -10.07 -9.75 -4.97
C LYS A 163 -9.62 -9.46 -3.54
N MET A 164 -8.52 -8.73 -3.35
CA MET A 164 -7.95 -8.36 -2.06
C MET A 164 -8.05 -6.85 -1.80
N GLY A 165 -7.95 -6.47 -0.53
CA GLY A 165 -7.94 -5.08 -0.12
C GLY A 165 -9.29 -4.56 0.36
N SER A 166 -9.25 -3.37 0.93
CA SER A 166 -10.42 -2.67 1.44
C SER A 166 -11.49 -2.52 0.35
N GLY A 167 -12.75 -2.62 0.72
CA GLY A 167 -13.90 -2.55 -0.20
C GLY A 167 -14.26 -3.87 -0.89
N THR A 168 -13.42 -4.92 -0.85
CA THR A 168 -13.70 -6.22 -1.48
C THR A 168 -14.51 -7.19 -0.60
N GLY A 169 -14.58 -6.93 0.70
CA GLY A 169 -15.15 -7.85 1.70
C GLY A 169 -14.27 -9.06 2.02
N ASN A 170 -13.10 -9.20 1.40
CA ASN A 170 -12.19 -10.35 1.55
C ASN A 170 -10.98 -10.09 2.45
N GLY A 171 -10.80 -8.85 2.92
CA GLY A 171 -9.70 -8.46 3.80
C GLY A 171 -8.47 -7.95 3.06
N GLY A 172 -7.53 -7.41 3.83
CA GLY A 172 -6.30 -6.77 3.37
C GLY A 172 -5.16 -7.72 3.04
N GLY A 173 -3.96 -7.16 2.90
CA GLY A 173 -2.72 -7.86 2.55
C GLY A 173 -2.45 -7.87 1.05
N GLU A 174 -3.16 -7.01 0.31
CA GLU A 174 -2.95 -6.78 -1.12
C GLU A 174 -1.55 -6.22 -1.40
N GLU A 175 -1.06 -5.31 -0.54
CA GLU A 175 0.31 -4.78 -0.62
C GLU A 175 1.36 -5.88 -0.37
N ASN A 176 1.12 -6.74 0.60
CA ASN A 176 2.05 -7.85 0.87
C ASN A 176 2.08 -8.82 -0.31
N LYS A 177 0.91 -9.13 -0.91
CA LYS A 177 0.86 -9.94 -2.13
C LYS A 177 1.60 -9.27 -3.28
N PHE A 178 1.38 -7.98 -3.49
CA PHE A 178 2.04 -7.20 -4.53
C PHE A 178 3.57 -7.26 -4.39
N ILE A 179 4.12 -7.02 -3.20
CA ILE A 179 5.57 -7.12 -2.95
C ILE A 179 6.06 -8.58 -3.12
N LEU A 180 5.28 -9.57 -2.67
CA LEU A 180 5.63 -10.97 -2.84
C LEU A 180 5.64 -11.40 -4.31
N ASP A 181 4.78 -10.82 -5.14
CA ASP A 181 4.77 -11.09 -6.59
C ASP A 181 6.03 -10.52 -7.27
N PHE A 182 6.50 -9.32 -6.89
CA PHE A 182 7.83 -8.83 -7.28
C PHE A 182 8.94 -9.82 -6.90
N ARG A 183 8.95 -10.26 -5.64
CA ARG A 183 9.94 -11.22 -5.15
C ARG A 183 9.92 -12.55 -5.92
N ARG A 184 8.74 -13.10 -6.22
CA ARG A 184 8.57 -14.34 -6.99
C ARG A 184 9.11 -14.21 -8.41
N LYS A 185 9.05 -13.01 -8.97
CA LYS A 185 9.59 -12.69 -10.31
C LYS A 185 11.09 -12.34 -10.30
N GLY A 186 11.76 -12.46 -9.16
CA GLY A 186 13.20 -12.22 -9.04
C GLY A 186 13.62 -10.74 -8.97
N ALA A 187 12.67 -9.84 -8.67
CA ALA A 187 12.92 -8.42 -8.58
C ALA A 187 13.84 -8.03 -7.40
N SER A 188 14.55 -6.93 -7.53
CA SER A 188 15.37 -6.32 -6.50
C SER A 188 14.53 -5.44 -5.58
N LEU A 189 14.35 -5.88 -4.33
CA LEU A 189 13.54 -5.23 -3.32
C LEU A 189 14.41 -4.80 -2.14
N ILE A 190 14.41 -3.50 -1.83
CA ILE A 190 15.20 -2.94 -0.74
C ILE A 190 14.37 -2.04 0.16
N TYR A 191 14.81 -1.89 1.39
CA TYR A 191 14.36 -0.87 2.31
C TYR A 191 15.47 0.18 2.50
N VAL A 192 15.09 1.45 2.47
CA VAL A 192 16.00 2.60 2.71
C VAL A 192 15.46 3.42 3.88
N PRO A 193 16.29 3.78 4.88
CA PRO A 193 15.87 4.47 6.10
C PRO A 193 15.69 5.98 5.88
N CYS A 194 14.93 6.37 4.86
CA CYS A 194 14.56 7.76 4.60
C CYS A 194 13.06 7.94 4.89
N CYS A 195 12.71 8.95 5.67
CA CYS A 195 11.32 9.31 5.94
C CYS A 195 10.76 10.11 4.77
N ILE A 196 9.63 9.68 4.20
CA ILE A 196 8.99 10.30 3.03
C ILE A 196 7.65 10.96 3.34
N ALA A 197 6.99 10.57 4.42
CA ALA A 197 5.70 11.13 4.82
C ALA A 197 5.45 10.95 6.32
N THR A 198 4.55 11.78 6.83
CA THR A 198 3.88 11.57 8.12
C THR A 198 2.49 11.03 7.84
N VAL A 199 2.13 9.95 8.52
CA VAL A 199 0.79 9.35 8.46
C VAL A 199 -0.01 9.85 9.66
N ASN A 200 -1.17 10.44 9.39
CA ASN A 200 -2.13 10.92 10.37
C ASN A 200 -3.36 9.99 10.37
N PRO A 201 -3.27 8.79 10.93
CA PRO A 201 -4.37 7.87 10.89
C PRO A 201 -5.50 8.41 11.76
N GLY A 202 -6.61 8.74 11.11
CA GLY A 202 -7.88 8.88 11.79
C GLY A 202 -8.33 7.55 12.40
N GLU A 203 -9.54 7.49 12.95
CA GLU A 203 -10.13 6.23 13.37
C GLU A 203 -10.18 5.24 12.19
N SER A 204 -9.57 4.07 12.37
CA SER A 204 -9.56 3.05 11.32
C SER A 204 -10.99 2.69 10.91
N GLN A 205 -11.37 3.06 9.70
CA GLN A 205 -12.66 2.72 9.11
C GLN A 205 -12.82 1.20 8.87
N TRP A 206 -11.70 0.48 8.81
CA TRP A 206 -11.61 -0.89 8.31
C TRP A 206 -11.46 -1.95 9.40
N PHE A 207 -10.85 -1.60 10.54
CA PHE A 207 -10.65 -2.53 11.62
C PHE A 207 -11.64 -2.26 12.77
N LYS A 208 -12.64 -3.15 12.90
CA LYS A 208 -13.67 -3.09 13.94
C LYS A 208 -13.55 -4.26 14.95
N GLY A 209 -12.30 -4.65 15.27
CA GLY A 209 -12.04 -5.78 16.17
C GLY A 209 -11.93 -7.13 15.45
N TYR A 210 -11.61 -8.16 16.23
CA TYR A 210 -11.35 -9.52 15.73
C TYR A 210 -12.62 -10.36 15.63
N SER A 211 -13.55 -9.98 14.76
CA SER A 211 -14.74 -10.77 14.48
C SER A 211 -14.37 -12.11 13.80
N PRO A 212 -15.27 -13.13 13.83
CA PRO A 212 -15.07 -14.36 13.06
C PRO A 212 -14.80 -14.11 11.58
N ARG A 213 -15.47 -13.12 10.99
CA ARG A 213 -15.25 -12.72 9.57
C ARG A 213 -13.86 -12.15 9.34
N HIS A 214 -13.37 -11.30 10.25
CA HIS A 214 -12.02 -10.77 10.18
C HIS A 214 -10.98 -11.90 10.18
N VAL A 215 -11.12 -12.85 11.12
CA VAL A 215 -10.20 -13.99 11.23
C VAL A 215 -10.26 -14.91 9.99
N GLN A 216 -11.46 -15.13 9.42
CA GLN A 216 -11.59 -15.85 8.15
C GLN A 216 -10.89 -15.11 7.01
N ASN A 217 -10.99 -13.79 6.97
CA ASN A 217 -10.30 -12.97 5.97
C ASN A 217 -8.77 -13.10 6.10
N VAL A 218 -8.21 -13.12 7.31
CA VAL A 218 -6.78 -13.39 7.54
C VAL A 218 -6.38 -14.76 6.96
N GLY A 219 -7.18 -15.80 7.21
CA GLY A 219 -6.91 -17.13 6.66
C GLY A 219 -6.92 -17.16 5.13
N TRP A 220 -7.93 -16.57 4.52
CA TRP A 220 -8.09 -16.50 3.07
C TRP A 220 -6.96 -15.70 2.41
N SER A 221 -6.67 -14.50 2.92
CA SER A 221 -5.62 -13.64 2.38
C SER A 221 -4.22 -14.25 2.53
N SER A 222 -3.96 -14.95 3.64
CA SER A 222 -2.69 -15.66 3.84
C SER A 222 -2.46 -16.72 2.75
N ARG A 223 -3.45 -17.54 2.44
CA ARG A 223 -3.35 -18.52 1.35
C ARG A 223 -3.11 -17.86 -0.01
N ARG A 224 -3.85 -16.79 -0.28
CA ARG A 224 -3.81 -16.09 -1.57
C ARG A 224 -2.50 -15.31 -1.78
N ALA A 225 -2.02 -14.63 -0.76
CA ALA A 225 -0.79 -13.84 -0.84
C ALA A 225 0.48 -14.70 -0.74
N ILE A 226 0.51 -15.61 0.23
CA ILE A 226 1.73 -16.35 0.58
C ILE A 226 1.81 -17.69 -0.17
N GLY A 227 0.66 -18.26 -0.50
CA GLY A 227 0.54 -19.58 -1.14
C GLY A 227 0.12 -20.69 -0.16
N PRO A 228 -0.20 -21.88 -0.66
CA PRO A 228 -0.88 -22.89 0.15
C PRO A 228 0.00 -23.46 1.26
N PHE A 229 1.25 -23.74 1.04
CA PHE A 229 2.08 -24.40 2.04
C PHE A 229 2.54 -23.42 3.14
N ILE A 230 3.22 -22.33 2.74
CA ILE A 230 3.74 -21.34 3.69
C ILE A 230 2.59 -20.58 4.36
N GLY A 231 1.50 -20.31 3.63
CA GLY A 231 0.30 -19.68 4.17
C GLY A 231 -0.36 -20.52 5.28
N PHE A 232 -0.35 -21.87 5.15
CA PHE A 232 -0.82 -22.75 6.23
C PHE A 232 0.06 -22.65 7.47
N LEU A 233 1.36 -22.64 7.33
CA LEU A 233 2.28 -22.44 8.46
C LEU A 233 2.09 -21.06 9.09
N TYR A 234 1.89 -20.05 8.25
CA TYR A 234 1.67 -18.67 8.72
C TYR A 234 0.38 -18.50 9.53
N ILE A 235 -0.75 -19.11 9.17
CA ILE A 235 -1.97 -19.00 9.95
C ILE A 235 -1.85 -19.64 11.32
N ASN A 236 -1.11 -20.75 11.45
CA ASN A 236 -0.82 -21.37 12.76
C ASN A 236 0.07 -20.44 13.61
N TYR A 237 1.11 -19.87 13.03
CA TYR A 237 1.94 -18.86 13.68
C TYR A 237 1.10 -17.65 14.14
N TRP A 238 0.23 -17.13 13.25
CA TRP A 238 -0.63 -15.99 13.54
C TRP A 238 -1.54 -16.20 14.75
N VAL A 239 -2.22 -17.34 14.82
CA VAL A 239 -3.11 -17.70 15.96
C VAL A 239 -2.34 -17.68 17.27
N LEU A 240 -1.12 -18.18 17.32
CA LEU A 240 -0.30 -18.21 18.53
C LEU A 240 0.19 -16.82 18.94
N THR A 241 0.73 -16.06 17.98
CA THR A 241 1.38 -14.77 18.27
C THR A 241 0.40 -13.61 18.49
N HIS A 242 -0.78 -13.65 17.85
CA HIS A 242 -1.79 -12.60 17.99
C HIS A 242 -2.83 -12.87 19.10
N ARG A 243 -2.64 -13.93 19.89
CA ARG A 243 -3.60 -14.33 20.94
C ARG A 243 -3.93 -13.19 21.92
N LEU A 244 -2.95 -12.40 22.31
CA LEU A 244 -3.17 -11.29 23.26
C LEU A 244 -4.06 -10.19 22.67
N PHE A 245 -4.04 -9.99 21.36
CA PHE A 245 -4.84 -8.98 20.68
C PHE A 245 -6.29 -9.43 20.50
N TYR A 246 -6.52 -10.68 20.02
CA TYR A 246 -7.86 -11.13 19.68
C TYR A 246 -8.64 -11.81 20.82
N LYS A 247 -7.99 -12.22 21.93
CA LYS A 247 -8.64 -13.01 23.01
C LYS A 247 -9.80 -12.31 23.71
N LYS A 248 -9.92 -10.99 23.57
CA LYS A 248 -11.04 -10.20 24.11
C LYS A 248 -12.28 -10.29 23.23
N ASP A 249 -12.11 -10.52 21.93
CA ASP A 249 -13.17 -10.50 20.93
C ASP A 249 -13.61 -11.92 20.52
N ILE A 250 -12.66 -12.88 20.48
CA ILE A 250 -12.90 -14.25 20.03
C ILE A 250 -12.03 -15.24 20.82
N SER A 251 -12.60 -16.38 21.21
CA SER A 251 -11.83 -17.43 21.89
C SER A 251 -10.76 -18.04 20.97
N PRO A 252 -9.61 -18.53 21.50
CA PRO A 252 -8.54 -19.11 20.69
C PRO A 252 -9.00 -20.29 19.82
N ILE A 253 -9.90 -21.11 20.32
CA ILE A 253 -10.47 -22.24 19.57
C ILE A 253 -11.30 -21.72 18.39
N ASN A 254 -12.18 -20.75 18.62
CA ASN A 254 -12.99 -20.16 17.57
C ASN A 254 -12.11 -19.37 16.57
N ALA A 255 -11.05 -18.70 17.01
CA ALA A 255 -10.09 -18.06 16.13
C ALA A 255 -9.43 -19.09 15.20
N TYR A 256 -8.96 -20.22 15.75
CA TYR A 256 -8.36 -21.29 14.94
C TYR A 256 -9.36 -21.90 13.93
N ILE A 257 -10.57 -22.23 14.37
CA ILE A 257 -11.61 -22.76 13.47
C ILE A 257 -11.90 -21.77 12.32
N ASN A 258 -12.06 -20.49 12.65
CA ASN A 258 -12.39 -19.48 11.64
C ASN A 258 -11.24 -19.18 10.69
N ILE A 259 -9.99 -19.13 11.15
CA ILE A 259 -8.86 -18.88 10.28
C ILE A 259 -8.65 -20.05 9.29
N VAL A 260 -8.81 -21.31 9.75
CA VAL A 260 -8.75 -22.49 8.88
C VAL A 260 -9.93 -22.51 7.90
N LYS A 261 -11.14 -22.18 8.36
CA LYS A 261 -12.31 -22.04 7.48
C LYS A 261 -12.06 -21.02 6.37
N GLY A 262 -11.53 -19.85 6.70
CA GLY A 262 -11.16 -18.84 5.72
C GLY A 262 -10.07 -19.30 4.77
N TYR A 263 -9.03 -19.95 5.29
CA TYR A 263 -7.92 -20.50 4.52
C TYR A 263 -8.38 -21.52 3.46
N LEU A 264 -9.38 -22.34 3.77
CA LEU A 264 -9.93 -23.36 2.86
C LEU A 264 -10.92 -22.79 1.83
N GLN A 265 -11.43 -21.56 2.03
CA GLN A 265 -12.38 -20.95 1.10
C GLN A 265 -11.73 -20.60 -0.25
N LYS A 266 -12.43 -20.97 -1.32
CA LYS A 266 -12.16 -20.52 -2.70
C LYS A 266 -13.13 -19.36 -3.00
N ARG A 267 -12.64 -18.12 -2.94
CA ARG A 267 -13.42 -16.90 -3.26
C ARG A 267 -12.96 -16.31 -4.58
#